data_a736c14d27e98681e8642100e795b1cc
#
_entry.id   a736c14d27e98681e8642100e795b1cc
#
_cell.length_a   1.000
_cell.length_b   1.000
_cell.length_c   1.000
_cell.angle_alpha   90.00
_cell.angle_beta   90.00
_cell.angle_gamma   90.00
#
_symmetry.space_group_name_H-M   'P 1'
#
loop_
_entity.id
_entity.type
_entity.pdbx_description
1 polymer ?
#
loop_
_entity_poly.entity_id
_entity_poly.type
_entity_poly.pdbx_seq_one_letter_code
_entity_poly.pdbx_strand_id
1 'polypeptide(L)'
;DLDNVWKNKVTSCQLLNAAMLPGMTAKKLLVAEFRVLVNVYHYYINYVNGLSDYDKRIVQDAANDVFKYESYSKRIADFLINPSNGYKISNCVYCDTVNVSPFPGHKRRIRRFQTDHVLNRGACPLVALSLHNFVPSCNICNGANLKGTNTIGDTIEEIKHLSPTNPSYNFWHKVLFVVNPKYSWVSDNKKSEHPEHYEIDFYYKDKVYAKSVDLFCLKEKYNNDYLN
;
A
#
# COMPACT_ATOMS: atom_id res chain seq x y z
N ASP A 1 1.57 -21.54 16.37
CA ASP A 1 0.85 -20.36 16.84
C ASP A 1 1.80 -19.17 16.91
N LEU A 2 1.47 -18.05 16.24
CA LEU A 2 2.34 -16.87 16.12
C LEU A 2 2.62 -16.23 17.51
N ASP A 3 1.65 -16.24 18.41
CA ASP A 3 1.86 -15.72 19.77
C ASP A 3 2.88 -16.55 20.56
N ASN A 4 2.96 -17.85 20.32
CA ASN A 4 3.99 -18.69 20.94
C ASN A 4 5.38 -18.41 20.35
N VAL A 5 5.47 -18.22 19.02
CA VAL A 5 6.73 -17.81 18.37
C VAL A 5 7.19 -16.46 18.91
N TRP A 6 6.25 -15.50 19.06
CA TRP A 6 6.53 -14.20 19.67
C TRP A 6 7.06 -14.34 21.11
N LYS A 7 6.37 -15.08 21.98
CA LYS A 7 6.78 -15.28 23.38
C LYS A 7 8.19 -15.86 23.48
N ASN A 8 8.49 -16.88 22.69
CA ASN A 8 9.81 -17.51 22.66
C ASN A 8 10.89 -16.51 22.22
N LYS A 9 10.58 -15.68 21.22
CA LYS A 9 11.53 -14.69 20.71
C LYS A 9 11.76 -13.56 21.72
N VAL A 10 10.72 -13.10 22.41
CA VAL A 10 10.81 -12.09 23.48
C VAL A 10 11.66 -12.58 24.65
N THR A 11 11.60 -13.88 24.99
CA THR A 11 12.46 -14.47 26.02
C THR A 11 13.95 -14.34 25.68
N SER A 12 14.30 -14.43 24.38
CA SER A 12 15.68 -14.28 23.89
C SER A 12 16.05 -12.84 23.54
N CYS A 13 15.07 -11.96 23.33
CA CYS A 13 15.26 -10.54 23.00
C CYS A 13 14.26 -9.67 23.76
N GLN A 14 14.62 -9.22 24.97
CA GLN A 14 13.72 -8.44 25.83
C GLN A 14 13.32 -7.08 25.20
N LEU A 15 14.22 -6.46 24.44
CA LEU A 15 13.94 -5.20 23.72
C LEU A 15 12.77 -5.33 22.73
N LEU A 16 12.57 -6.53 22.17
CA LEU A 16 11.47 -6.80 21.23
C LEU A 16 10.09 -6.62 21.90
N ASN A 17 9.95 -6.96 23.17
CA ASN A 17 8.70 -6.81 23.90
C ASN A 17 8.29 -5.33 24.01
N ALA A 18 9.25 -4.46 24.30
CA ALA A 18 9.01 -3.01 24.39
C ALA A 18 8.70 -2.36 23.02
N ALA A 19 9.07 -3.02 21.92
CA ALA A 19 8.76 -2.56 20.57
C ALA A 19 7.29 -2.83 20.15
N MET A 20 6.56 -3.67 20.90
CA MET A 20 5.14 -3.94 20.64
C MET A 20 4.27 -2.90 21.35
N LEU A 21 3.32 -2.32 20.61
CA LEU A 21 2.33 -1.40 21.19
C LEU A 21 1.59 -2.09 22.35
N PRO A 22 1.48 -1.48 23.53
CA PRO A 22 0.79 -2.05 24.69
C PRO A 22 -0.63 -2.54 24.36
N GLY A 23 -1.00 -3.74 24.82
CA GLY A 23 -2.29 -4.35 24.56
C GLY A 23 -2.41 -5.10 23.22
N MET A 24 -1.38 -5.01 22.35
CA MET A 24 -1.31 -5.79 21.11
C MET A 24 -0.64 -7.14 21.35
N THR A 25 -1.00 -8.14 20.53
CA THR A 25 -0.32 -9.44 20.43
C THR A 25 0.03 -9.72 18.98
N ALA A 26 0.96 -10.64 18.74
CA ALA A 26 1.35 -11.01 17.39
C ALA A 26 0.16 -11.53 16.57
N LYS A 27 -0.75 -12.29 17.19
CA LYS A 27 -1.98 -12.77 16.55
C LYS A 27 -2.97 -11.64 16.22
N LYS A 28 -3.14 -10.67 17.14
CA LYS A 28 -4.03 -9.51 16.90
C LYS A 28 -3.56 -8.68 15.72
N LEU A 29 -2.24 -8.56 15.50
CA LEU A 29 -1.69 -7.80 14.37
C LEU A 29 -2.12 -8.35 13.01
N LEU A 30 -2.35 -9.67 12.87
CA LEU A 30 -2.73 -10.28 11.59
C LEU A 30 -4.05 -9.72 11.04
N VAL A 31 -4.98 -9.37 11.93
CA VAL A 31 -6.35 -8.92 11.58
C VAL A 31 -6.65 -7.51 12.07
N ALA A 32 -5.66 -6.80 12.59
CA ALA A 32 -5.85 -5.43 13.07
C ALA A 32 -6.27 -4.50 11.92
N GLU A 33 -7.26 -3.65 12.16
CA GLU A 33 -7.67 -2.62 11.22
C GLU A 33 -6.50 -1.67 10.89
N PHE A 34 -6.50 -1.11 9.69
CA PHE A 34 -5.37 -0.29 9.22
C PHE A 34 -5.05 0.88 10.16
N ARG A 35 -6.05 1.56 10.70
CA ARG A 35 -5.86 2.65 11.69
C ARG A 35 -5.08 2.22 12.94
N VAL A 36 -5.26 0.96 13.37
CA VAL A 36 -4.52 0.38 14.50
C VAL A 36 -3.09 0.05 14.06
N LEU A 37 -2.92 -0.51 12.85
CA LEU A 37 -1.60 -0.82 12.29
C LEU A 37 -0.73 0.42 12.14
N VAL A 38 -1.29 1.57 11.75
CA VAL A 38 -0.55 2.84 11.69
C VAL A 38 -0.02 3.23 13.06
N ASN A 39 -0.82 3.08 14.12
CA ASN A 39 -0.38 3.37 15.48
C ASN A 39 0.75 2.40 15.93
N VAL A 40 0.62 1.11 15.61
CA VAL A 40 1.69 0.11 15.89
C VAL A 40 2.96 0.47 15.12
N TYR A 41 2.84 0.83 13.85
CA TYR A 41 3.96 1.23 13.00
C TYR A 41 4.71 2.42 13.60
N HIS A 42 4.00 3.50 13.96
CA HIS A 42 4.61 4.68 14.57
C HIS A 42 5.22 4.40 15.94
N TYR A 43 4.53 3.63 16.77
CA TYR A 43 5.06 3.23 18.06
C TYR A 43 6.39 2.48 17.91
N TYR A 44 6.43 1.50 17.01
CA TYR A 44 7.65 0.73 16.70
C TYR A 44 8.77 1.63 16.18
N ILE A 45 8.49 2.48 15.19
CA ILE A 45 9.49 3.40 14.60
C ILE A 45 10.06 4.34 15.65
N ASN A 46 9.21 4.94 16.48
CA ASN A 46 9.67 5.84 17.56
C ASN A 46 10.54 5.09 18.58
N TYR A 47 10.14 3.90 18.95
CA TYR A 47 10.90 3.07 19.88
C TYR A 47 12.29 2.73 19.33
N VAL A 48 12.37 2.19 18.11
CA VAL A 48 13.67 1.76 17.54
C VAL A 48 14.57 2.94 17.18
N ASN A 49 14.01 4.12 16.89
CA ASN A 49 14.81 5.32 16.65
C ASN A 49 15.47 5.87 17.92
N GLY A 50 14.98 5.50 19.11
CA GLY A 50 15.60 5.81 20.41
C GLY A 50 16.69 4.82 20.82
N LEU A 51 16.89 3.73 20.08
CA LEU A 51 17.90 2.71 20.38
C LEU A 51 19.25 3.00 19.71
N SER A 52 20.31 2.36 20.21
CA SER A 52 21.58 2.29 19.50
C SER A 52 21.40 1.54 18.16
N ASP A 53 22.27 1.77 17.17
CA ASP A 53 22.23 1.06 15.88
C ASP A 53 22.37 -0.46 16.05
N TYR A 54 23.11 -0.90 17.05
CA TYR A 54 23.25 -2.31 17.39
C TYR A 54 21.93 -2.90 17.92
N ASP A 55 21.31 -2.27 18.91
CA ASP A 55 20.04 -2.73 19.48
C ASP A 55 18.90 -2.66 18.48
N LYS A 56 18.87 -1.62 17.64
CA LYS A 56 17.92 -1.46 16.53
C LYS A 56 17.95 -2.68 15.59
N ARG A 57 19.15 -3.10 15.17
CA ARG A 57 19.31 -4.30 14.33
C ARG A 57 18.81 -5.56 15.03
N ILE A 58 19.17 -5.75 16.31
CA ILE A 58 18.71 -6.91 17.10
C ILE A 58 17.18 -6.97 17.14
N VAL A 59 16.52 -5.85 17.41
CA VAL A 59 15.04 -5.76 17.46
C VAL A 59 14.44 -6.03 16.08
N GLN A 60 15.00 -5.45 15.01
CA GLN A 60 14.53 -5.67 13.64
C GLN A 60 14.67 -7.13 13.20
N ASP A 61 15.82 -7.75 13.46
CA ASP A 61 16.08 -9.15 13.11
C ASP A 61 15.16 -10.09 13.90
N ALA A 62 15.00 -9.83 15.20
CA ALA A 62 14.10 -10.59 16.05
C ALA A 62 12.63 -10.48 15.60
N ALA A 63 12.18 -9.29 15.22
CA ALA A 63 10.84 -9.07 14.66
C ALA A 63 10.67 -9.74 13.29
N ASN A 64 11.65 -9.63 12.39
CA ASN A 64 11.66 -10.31 11.10
C ASN A 64 11.60 -11.83 11.24
N ASP A 65 12.24 -12.40 12.26
CA ASP A 65 12.20 -13.84 12.54
C ASP A 65 10.80 -14.32 12.92
N VAL A 66 10.00 -13.49 13.60
CA VAL A 66 8.61 -13.81 13.93
C VAL A 66 7.68 -13.60 12.74
N PHE A 67 7.79 -12.45 12.06
CA PHE A 67 6.88 -12.02 10.99
C PHE A 67 7.48 -12.27 9.60
N LYS A 68 8.01 -13.46 9.34
CA LYS A 68 8.68 -13.88 8.08
C LYS A 68 7.73 -13.82 6.88
N TYR A 69 7.56 -12.64 6.27
CA TYR A 69 6.69 -12.47 5.09
C TYR A 69 6.99 -13.46 3.97
N GLU A 70 8.26 -13.68 3.66
CA GLU A 70 8.70 -14.55 2.57
C GLU A 70 8.14 -15.97 2.71
N SER A 71 8.04 -16.48 3.93
CA SER A 71 7.48 -17.80 4.24
C SER A 71 5.97 -17.89 3.98
N TYR A 72 5.27 -16.76 3.99
CA TYR A 72 3.81 -16.67 3.85
C TYR A 72 3.34 -15.99 2.57
N SER A 73 4.22 -15.35 1.81
CA SER A 73 3.89 -14.52 0.64
C SER A 73 3.02 -15.25 -0.38
N LYS A 74 3.32 -16.53 -0.65
CA LYS A 74 2.50 -17.36 -1.55
C LYS A 74 1.11 -17.60 -0.99
N ARG A 75 0.98 -17.94 0.32
CA ARG A 75 -0.32 -18.17 0.96
C ARG A 75 -1.18 -16.92 1.00
N ILE A 76 -0.56 -15.75 1.25
CA ILE A 76 -1.23 -14.46 1.21
C ILE A 76 -1.75 -14.18 -0.19
N ALA A 77 -0.94 -14.38 -1.22
CA ALA A 77 -1.35 -14.21 -2.59
C ALA A 77 -2.47 -15.19 -2.99
N ASP A 78 -2.37 -16.46 -2.63
CA ASP A 78 -3.39 -17.48 -2.87
C ASP A 78 -4.72 -17.13 -2.17
N PHE A 79 -4.66 -16.55 -0.96
CA PHE A 79 -5.82 -16.04 -0.23
C PHE A 79 -6.49 -14.88 -0.99
N LEU A 80 -5.72 -13.90 -1.46
CA LEU A 80 -6.24 -12.73 -2.17
C LEU A 80 -6.88 -13.09 -3.52
N ILE A 81 -6.36 -14.10 -4.24
CA ILE A 81 -6.91 -14.51 -5.54
C ILE A 81 -8.09 -15.48 -5.44
N ASN A 82 -8.39 -16.01 -4.25
CA ASN A 82 -9.49 -16.93 -4.05
C ASN A 82 -10.83 -16.16 -4.03
N PRO A 83 -11.74 -16.41 -5.00
CA PRO A 83 -13.02 -15.69 -5.08
C PRO A 83 -13.89 -15.86 -3.83
N SER A 84 -13.77 -17.00 -3.12
CA SER A 84 -14.54 -17.29 -1.90
C SER A 84 -14.20 -16.35 -0.75
N ASN A 85 -13.08 -15.66 -0.79
CA ASN A 85 -12.66 -14.71 0.23
C ASN A 85 -13.22 -13.28 0.00
N GLY A 86 -14.04 -13.09 -1.04
CA GLY A 86 -14.76 -11.84 -1.31
C GLY A 86 -13.92 -10.70 -1.89
N TYR A 87 -12.62 -10.89 -2.12
CA TYR A 87 -11.78 -9.87 -2.74
C TYR A 87 -12.07 -9.75 -4.24
N LYS A 88 -12.51 -8.57 -4.66
CA LYS A 88 -12.71 -8.22 -6.07
C LYS A 88 -11.50 -7.43 -6.55
N ILE A 89 -10.56 -8.11 -7.20
CA ILE A 89 -9.36 -7.50 -7.78
C ILE A 89 -9.61 -7.29 -9.27
N SER A 90 -9.62 -6.05 -9.72
CA SER A 90 -9.74 -5.67 -11.13
C SER A 90 -8.47 -4.95 -11.60
N ASN A 91 -8.30 -3.72 -11.21
CA ASN A 91 -7.20 -2.87 -11.58
C ASN A 91 -6.24 -2.61 -10.40
N CYS A 92 -5.08 -2.06 -10.71
CA CYS A 92 -4.13 -1.61 -9.71
C CYS A 92 -4.78 -0.57 -8.79
N VAL A 93 -4.74 -0.81 -7.48
CA VAL A 93 -5.39 0.05 -6.48
C VAL A 93 -4.85 1.49 -6.47
N TYR A 94 -3.64 1.70 -6.98
CA TYR A 94 -2.99 3.01 -6.98
C TYR A 94 -3.24 3.83 -8.24
N CYS A 95 -3.20 3.21 -9.42
CA CYS A 95 -3.32 3.95 -10.67
C CYS A 95 -4.58 3.65 -11.48
N ASP A 96 -5.30 2.58 -11.19
CA ASP A 96 -6.49 2.11 -11.89
C ASP A 96 -6.34 1.86 -13.42
N THR A 97 -5.19 2.18 -14.01
CA THR A 97 -4.97 2.00 -15.46
C THR A 97 -4.55 0.59 -15.84
N VAL A 98 -3.90 -0.14 -14.94
CA VAL A 98 -3.36 -1.47 -15.22
C VAL A 98 -4.29 -2.54 -14.66
N ASN A 99 -4.83 -3.37 -15.57
CA ASN A 99 -5.60 -4.55 -15.16
C ASN A 99 -4.69 -5.57 -14.46
N VAL A 100 -5.03 -5.89 -13.23
CA VAL A 100 -4.31 -6.84 -12.37
C VAL A 100 -5.20 -8.00 -11.92
N SER A 101 -6.37 -8.19 -12.57
CA SER A 101 -7.31 -9.28 -12.26
C SER A 101 -6.63 -10.64 -12.38
N PRO A 102 -6.74 -11.51 -11.39
CA PRO A 102 -6.32 -12.89 -11.53
C PRO A 102 -7.23 -13.63 -12.50
N PHE A 103 -6.69 -14.51 -13.32
CA PHE A 103 -7.44 -15.26 -14.31
C PHE A 103 -7.26 -16.78 -14.14
N PRO A 104 -8.20 -17.61 -14.67
CA PRO A 104 -8.07 -19.06 -14.63
C PRO A 104 -6.86 -19.53 -15.42
N GLY A 105 -6.03 -20.37 -14.85
CA GLY A 105 -5.00 -21.14 -15.54
C GLY A 105 -5.33 -22.62 -15.54
N HIS A 106 -4.50 -23.46 -16.18
CA HIS A 106 -4.77 -24.91 -16.33
C HIS A 106 -4.93 -25.63 -14.98
N LYS A 107 -4.09 -25.31 -13.99
CA LYS A 107 -4.08 -26.01 -12.68
C LYS A 107 -4.44 -25.11 -11.51
N ARG A 108 -4.36 -23.79 -11.67
CA ARG A 108 -4.61 -22.80 -10.62
C ARG A 108 -4.93 -21.45 -11.25
N ARG A 109 -5.48 -20.52 -10.45
CA ARG A 109 -5.59 -19.12 -10.87
C ARG A 109 -4.20 -18.49 -10.98
N ILE A 110 -4.03 -17.66 -12.00
CA ILE A 110 -2.79 -16.94 -12.27
C ILE A 110 -2.94 -15.54 -11.69
N ARG A 111 -1.98 -15.14 -10.84
CA ARG A 111 -1.88 -13.80 -10.27
C ARG A 111 -1.25 -12.85 -11.28
N ARG A 112 -1.82 -11.66 -11.43
CA ARG A 112 -1.29 -10.58 -12.29
C ARG A 112 -0.83 -9.35 -11.49
N PHE A 113 -1.00 -9.34 -10.17
CA PHE A 113 -0.59 -8.25 -9.29
C PHE A 113 0.63 -8.62 -8.46
N GLN A 114 1.29 -7.59 -7.96
CA GLN A 114 2.19 -7.68 -6.81
C GLN A 114 1.38 -7.40 -5.54
N THR A 115 1.70 -8.11 -4.46
CA THR A 115 1.16 -7.81 -3.13
C THR A 115 2.04 -6.74 -2.51
N ASP A 116 1.54 -5.50 -2.48
CA ASP A 116 2.24 -4.40 -1.84
C ASP A 116 1.87 -4.27 -0.36
N HIS A 117 2.80 -3.76 0.44
CA HIS A 117 2.61 -3.37 1.82
C HIS A 117 2.40 -1.85 1.90
N VAL A 118 1.22 -1.42 2.31
CA VAL A 118 0.92 0.03 2.46
C VAL A 118 1.88 0.68 3.44
N LEU A 119 2.09 0.06 4.61
CA LEU A 119 3.13 0.42 5.57
C LEU A 119 4.39 -0.40 5.29
N ASN A 120 5.54 0.26 5.27
CA ASN A 120 6.83 -0.35 4.96
C ASN A 120 7.20 -1.45 5.98
N ARG A 121 7.12 -2.72 5.55
CA ARG A 121 7.49 -3.89 6.38
C ARG A 121 8.98 -3.96 6.71
N GLY A 122 9.84 -3.36 5.88
CA GLY A 122 11.27 -3.30 6.14
C GLY A 122 11.60 -2.35 7.29
N ALA A 123 10.84 -1.26 7.41
CA ALA A 123 10.98 -0.33 8.54
C ALA A 123 10.33 -0.87 9.82
N CYS A 124 9.16 -1.55 9.70
CA CYS A 124 8.44 -2.15 10.82
C CYS A 124 7.99 -3.57 10.48
N PRO A 125 8.78 -4.60 10.82
CA PRO A 125 8.41 -5.99 10.54
C PRO A 125 7.11 -6.46 11.20
N LEU A 126 6.67 -5.82 12.29
CA LEU A 126 5.45 -6.18 13.00
C LEU A 126 4.20 -6.14 12.12
N VAL A 127 4.18 -5.28 11.08
CA VAL A 127 3.05 -5.13 10.16
C VAL A 127 3.16 -6.00 8.90
N ALA A 128 4.23 -6.82 8.80
CA ALA A 128 4.55 -7.55 7.58
C ALA A 128 3.55 -8.65 7.21
N LEU A 129 2.78 -9.19 8.17
CA LEU A 129 1.78 -10.24 7.95
C LEU A 129 0.34 -9.76 8.15
N SER A 130 0.14 -8.47 8.39
CA SER A 130 -1.18 -7.91 8.68
C SER A 130 -2.04 -7.83 7.42
N LEU A 131 -3.25 -8.41 7.46
CA LEU A 131 -4.15 -8.50 6.32
C LEU A 131 -4.50 -7.13 5.73
N HIS A 132 -4.76 -6.15 6.59
CA HIS A 132 -5.07 -4.77 6.19
C HIS A 132 -3.84 -3.95 5.76
N ASN A 133 -2.65 -4.56 5.72
CA ASN A 133 -1.45 -3.95 5.15
C ASN A 133 -1.20 -4.36 3.69
N PHE A 134 -2.02 -5.24 3.11
CA PHE A 134 -1.82 -5.74 1.75
C PHE A 134 -2.77 -5.11 0.75
N VAL A 135 -2.22 -4.71 -0.39
CA VAL A 135 -3.00 -4.26 -1.54
C VAL A 135 -2.50 -4.88 -2.84
N PRO A 136 -3.39 -5.22 -3.78
CA PRO A 136 -3.00 -5.65 -5.11
C PRO A 136 -2.59 -4.44 -5.96
N SER A 137 -1.36 -4.42 -6.42
CA SER A 137 -0.81 -3.33 -7.23
C SER A 137 -0.10 -3.84 -8.47
N CYS A 138 0.08 -2.99 -9.48
CA CYS A 138 0.93 -3.31 -10.62
C CYS A 138 2.41 -3.16 -10.26
N ASN A 139 3.27 -3.77 -11.05
CA ASN A 139 4.72 -3.73 -10.86
C ASN A 139 5.30 -2.31 -10.98
N ILE A 140 4.67 -1.43 -11.77
CA ILE A 140 5.10 -0.04 -11.94
C ILE A 140 4.87 0.74 -10.64
N CYS A 141 3.61 0.74 -10.14
CA CYS A 141 3.28 1.48 -8.92
C CYS A 141 4.00 0.96 -7.68
N ASN A 142 4.22 -0.36 -7.59
CA ASN A 142 4.96 -0.99 -6.48
C ASN A 142 6.48 -0.94 -6.67
N GLY A 143 6.95 -0.49 -7.83
CA GLY A 143 8.37 -0.41 -8.15
C GLY A 143 9.11 0.65 -7.33
N ALA A 144 10.45 0.50 -7.27
CA ALA A 144 11.33 1.39 -6.50
C ALA A 144 11.29 2.85 -6.99
N ASN A 145 10.92 3.08 -8.25
CA ASN A 145 10.85 4.42 -8.83
C ASN A 145 9.58 5.20 -8.41
N LEU A 146 8.56 4.52 -7.89
CA LEU A 146 7.34 5.15 -7.38
C LEU A 146 7.18 4.87 -5.89
N LYS A 147 6.29 3.93 -5.50
CA LYS A 147 6.09 3.66 -4.08
C LYS A 147 7.30 3.02 -3.41
N GLY A 148 7.83 1.92 -3.97
CA GLY A 148 8.95 1.20 -3.37
C GLY A 148 8.72 0.91 -1.89
N THR A 149 9.62 1.44 -1.04
CA THR A 149 9.55 1.34 0.42
C THR A 149 8.86 2.54 1.10
N ASN A 150 8.38 3.52 0.33
CA ASN A 150 7.75 4.71 0.88
C ASN A 150 6.35 4.41 1.43
N THR A 151 5.93 5.18 2.44
CA THR A 151 4.52 5.30 2.84
C THR A 151 3.88 6.43 2.03
N ILE A 152 2.56 6.35 1.84
CA ILE A 152 1.80 7.46 1.24
C ILE A 152 1.40 8.40 2.38
N GLY A 153 1.89 9.63 2.35
CA GLY A 153 1.70 10.62 3.41
C GLY A 153 2.85 10.65 4.43
N ASP A 154 2.98 11.77 5.12
CA ASP A 154 4.09 12.08 6.02
C ASP A 154 3.68 12.01 7.50
N THR A 155 2.40 12.23 7.78
CA THR A 155 1.85 12.19 9.15
C THR A 155 0.97 10.95 9.35
N ILE A 156 0.74 10.58 10.61
CA ILE A 156 -0.16 9.48 11.00
C ILE A 156 -1.54 9.64 10.36
N GLU A 157 -2.09 10.83 10.40
CA GLU A 157 -3.43 11.10 9.89
C GLU A 157 -3.46 11.03 8.35
N GLU A 158 -2.44 11.55 7.68
CA GLU A 158 -2.33 11.42 6.22
C GLU A 158 -2.18 9.96 5.79
N ILE A 159 -1.32 9.19 6.46
CA ILE A 159 -1.13 7.75 6.16
C ILE A 159 -2.44 6.98 6.32
N LYS A 160 -3.20 7.26 7.39
CA LYS A 160 -4.53 6.69 7.59
C LYS A 160 -5.48 7.09 6.45
N HIS A 161 -5.51 8.38 6.12
CA HIS A 161 -6.44 8.94 5.14
C HIS A 161 -6.15 8.43 3.71
N LEU A 162 -4.88 8.30 3.35
CA LEU A 162 -4.41 7.93 2.01
C LEU A 162 -4.28 6.42 1.77
N SER A 163 -4.54 5.59 2.78
CA SER A 163 -4.43 4.14 2.63
C SER A 163 -5.66 3.52 1.96
N PRO A 164 -5.50 2.76 0.87
CA PRO A 164 -6.60 2.05 0.21
C PRO A 164 -7.29 1.00 1.10
N THR A 165 -6.64 0.55 2.17
CA THR A 165 -7.20 -0.44 3.11
C THR A 165 -7.94 0.19 4.28
N ASN A 166 -7.92 1.51 4.41
CA ASN A 166 -8.70 2.21 5.42
C ASN A 166 -10.16 2.37 4.95
N PRO A 167 -11.17 2.04 5.77
CA PRO A 167 -12.57 2.23 5.40
C PRO A 167 -12.96 3.65 5.02
N SER A 168 -12.21 4.67 5.48
CA SER A 168 -12.46 6.08 5.13
C SER A 168 -11.79 6.52 3.81
N TYR A 169 -11.00 5.65 3.17
CA TYR A 169 -10.36 5.96 1.89
C TYR A 169 -11.40 6.20 0.80
N ASN A 170 -11.28 7.32 0.10
CA ASN A 170 -12.29 7.75 -0.85
C ASN A 170 -11.72 8.54 -2.03
N PHE A 171 -10.64 8.05 -2.61
CA PHE A 171 -9.91 8.71 -3.69
C PHE A 171 -10.83 9.08 -4.86
N TRP A 172 -11.59 8.14 -5.38
CA TRP A 172 -12.41 8.30 -6.59
C TRP A 172 -13.59 9.28 -6.45
N HIS A 173 -13.98 9.63 -5.24
CA HIS A 173 -14.98 10.68 -5.00
C HIS A 173 -14.36 12.04 -4.64
N LYS A 174 -13.07 12.06 -4.28
CA LYS A 174 -12.35 13.24 -3.83
C LYS A 174 -11.39 13.81 -4.88
N VAL A 175 -11.06 13.00 -5.88
CA VAL A 175 -10.19 13.40 -7.00
C VAL A 175 -11.00 13.27 -8.28
N LEU A 176 -11.12 14.37 -9.02
CA LEU A 176 -11.84 14.42 -10.29
C LEU A 176 -10.83 14.55 -11.42
N PHE A 177 -11.04 13.79 -12.46
CA PHE A 177 -10.31 13.91 -13.72
C PHE A 177 -10.95 15.04 -14.55
N VAL A 178 -10.13 15.94 -15.04
CA VAL A 178 -10.56 17.04 -15.89
C VAL A 178 -9.78 16.97 -17.19
N VAL A 179 -10.49 16.88 -18.30
CA VAL A 179 -9.88 16.92 -19.64
C VAL A 179 -9.92 18.35 -20.14
N ASN A 180 -8.75 18.97 -20.30
CA ASN A 180 -8.61 20.34 -20.75
C ASN A 180 -8.08 20.38 -22.20
N PRO A 181 -8.58 21.27 -23.05
CA PRO A 181 -7.94 21.55 -24.34
C PRO A 181 -6.59 22.23 -24.13
N LYS A 182 -5.55 21.78 -24.82
CA LYS A 182 -4.21 22.42 -24.80
C LYS A 182 -4.19 23.72 -25.60
N TYR A 183 -5.14 23.90 -26.52
CA TYR A 183 -5.17 25.05 -27.43
C TYR A 183 -6.56 25.73 -27.41
N SER A 184 -6.62 27.05 -27.47
CA SER A 184 -7.87 27.83 -27.44
C SER A 184 -8.81 27.45 -28.56
N TRP A 185 -8.29 27.18 -29.77
CA TRP A 185 -9.12 26.82 -30.94
C TRP A 185 -9.83 25.45 -30.79
N VAL A 186 -9.39 24.59 -29.88
CA VAL A 186 -10.06 23.32 -29.56
C VAL A 186 -11.33 23.55 -28.74
N SER A 187 -11.39 24.66 -27.97
CA SER A 187 -12.57 25.03 -27.17
C SER A 187 -13.67 25.73 -28.00
N ASP A 188 -13.34 26.32 -29.17
CA ASP A 188 -14.26 27.13 -29.99
C ASP A 188 -15.14 26.26 -30.91
N ASN A 189 -16.01 25.41 -30.34
CA ASN A 189 -17.03 24.59 -31.01
C ASN A 189 -16.54 23.49 -31.98
N LYS A 190 -15.25 23.26 -32.09
CA LYS A 190 -14.69 22.15 -32.86
C LYS A 190 -14.04 21.17 -31.90
N LYS A 191 -14.79 20.18 -31.47
CA LYS A 191 -14.21 19.02 -30.78
C LYS A 191 -13.13 18.43 -31.67
N SER A 192 -11.87 18.48 -31.23
CA SER A 192 -10.80 17.80 -31.92
C SER A 192 -10.94 16.29 -31.68
N GLU A 193 -10.83 15.49 -32.74
CA GLU A 193 -10.76 14.04 -32.66
C GLU A 193 -9.34 13.56 -32.29
N HIS A 194 -8.39 14.49 -32.12
CA HIS A 194 -7.01 14.22 -31.84
C HIS A 194 -6.74 14.25 -30.32
N PRO A 195 -6.49 13.11 -29.68
CA PRO A 195 -6.23 13.04 -28.23
C PRO A 195 -5.09 13.94 -27.77
N GLU A 196 -4.05 14.10 -28.58
CA GLU A 196 -2.88 14.95 -28.29
C GLU A 196 -3.20 16.45 -28.11
N HIS A 197 -4.39 16.89 -28.53
CA HIS A 197 -4.85 18.25 -28.32
C HIS A 197 -5.45 18.52 -26.94
N TYR A 198 -5.53 17.51 -26.13
CA TYR A 198 -6.05 17.56 -24.76
C TYR A 198 -4.98 17.23 -23.73
N GLU A 199 -5.24 17.60 -22.49
CA GLU A 199 -4.51 17.14 -21.34
C GLU A 199 -5.46 16.70 -20.23
N ILE A 200 -5.07 15.66 -19.49
CA ILE A 200 -5.76 15.23 -18.27
C ILE A 200 -5.12 15.91 -17.09
N ASP A 201 -5.93 16.57 -16.28
CA ASP A 201 -5.54 17.17 -15.02
C ASP A 201 -6.41 16.65 -13.88
N PHE A 202 -6.05 16.96 -12.63
CA PHE A 202 -6.72 16.50 -11.45
C PHE A 202 -7.24 17.69 -10.63
N TYR A 203 -8.53 17.65 -10.32
CA TYR A 203 -9.14 18.58 -9.37
C TYR A 203 -9.38 17.85 -8.04
N TYR A 204 -8.93 18.44 -6.95
CA TYR A 204 -8.97 17.85 -5.61
C TYR A 204 -10.06 18.51 -4.78
N LYS A 205 -11.12 17.75 -4.43
CA LYS A 205 -12.07 18.14 -3.37
C LYS A 205 -11.43 18.03 -1.98
N ASP A 206 -10.39 17.21 -1.88
CA ASP A 206 -9.55 17.06 -0.70
C ASP A 206 -8.09 17.01 -1.15
N LYS A 207 -7.36 18.09 -0.83
CA LYS A 207 -5.99 18.31 -1.31
C LYS A 207 -4.97 17.28 -0.82
N VAL A 208 -5.27 16.53 0.25
CA VAL A 208 -4.36 15.50 0.75
C VAL A 208 -4.10 14.40 -0.29
N TYR A 209 -5.07 14.14 -1.17
CA TYR A 209 -4.92 13.16 -2.26
C TYR A 209 -3.94 13.58 -3.36
N ALA A 210 -3.52 14.85 -3.43
CA ALA A 210 -2.45 15.27 -4.33
C ALA A 210 -1.16 14.45 -4.09
N LYS A 211 -0.87 14.11 -2.81
CA LYS A 211 0.28 13.26 -2.47
C LYS A 211 0.25 11.89 -3.15
N SER A 212 -0.93 11.29 -3.31
CA SER A 212 -1.07 10.02 -4.05
C SER A 212 -0.89 10.24 -5.55
N VAL A 213 -1.46 11.30 -6.11
CA VAL A 213 -1.31 11.64 -7.53
C VAL A 213 0.16 11.87 -7.88
N ASP A 214 0.87 12.63 -7.05
CA ASP A 214 2.29 12.95 -7.26
C ASP A 214 3.17 11.71 -7.09
N LEU A 215 2.99 10.94 -6.00
CA LEU A 215 3.79 9.73 -5.74
C LEU A 215 3.70 8.70 -6.86
N PHE A 216 2.52 8.53 -7.46
CA PHE A 216 2.29 7.56 -8.52
C PHE A 216 2.38 8.16 -9.93
N CYS A 217 2.79 9.44 -10.06
CA CYS A 217 2.89 10.18 -11.31
C CYS A 217 1.61 10.01 -12.16
N LEU A 218 0.42 10.15 -11.51
CA LEU A 218 -0.82 9.80 -12.19
C LEU A 218 -1.13 10.75 -13.33
N LYS A 219 -0.79 12.04 -13.22
CA LYS A 219 -1.01 13.02 -14.29
C LYS A 219 -0.25 12.60 -15.55
N GLU A 220 1.03 12.33 -15.43
CA GLU A 220 1.91 11.92 -16.53
C GLU A 220 1.43 10.58 -17.10
N LYS A 221 1.11 9.64 -16.24
CA LYS A 221 0.65 8.31 -16.63
C LYS A 221 -0.65 8.36 -17.41
N TYR A 222 -1.65 9.10 -16.93
CA TYR A 222 -2.95 9.20 -17.63
C TYR A 222 -2.83 9.94 -18.95
N ASN A 223 -2.02 10.99 -19.03
CA ASN A 223 -1.76 11.69 -20.29
C ASN A 223 -1.07 10.79 -21.29
N ASN A 224 -0.10 9.96 -20.84
CA ASN A 224 0.58 9.01 -21.73
C ASN A 224 -0.32 7.86 -22.18
N ASP A 225 -1.08 7.26 -21.25
CA ASP A 225 -1.84 6.04 -21.51
C ASP A 225 -3.14 6.29 -22.30
N TYR A 226 -3.71 7.51 -22.27
CA TYR A 226 -5.00 7.82 -22.87
C TYR A 226 -5.00 8.93 -23.94
N LEU A 227 -3.97 9.76 -23.99
CA LEU A 227 -3.91 10.90 -24.92
C LEU A 227 -2.73 10.84 -25.91
N ASN A 228 -1.81 9.89 -25.77
CA ASN A 228 -0.71 9.61 -26.69
C ASN A 228 -0.81 8.15 -27.13
#